data_370ab08cc1d86c08c3190229c0b23aef
#
_entry.id   370ab08cc1d86c08c3190229c0b23aef
#
_cell.length_a   1.000
_cell.length_b   1.000
_cell.length_c   1.000
_cell.angle_alpha   90.00
_cell.angle_beta   90.00
_cell.angle_gamma   90.00
#
_symmetry.space_group_name_H-M   'P 1'
#
loop_
_entity.id
_entity.type
_entity.pdbx_description
1 polymer ?
#
loop_
_entity_poly.entity_id
_entity_poly.type
_entity_poly.pdbx_seq_one_letter_code
_entity_poly.pdbx_strand_id
1 'polypeptide(L)'
;IYRNFVFGPSFLFWILKQKIDLNFIKKFRSKRLIMKSSEKNISLNDCRGCAAKVPQFVLNKSLINSNLNSFASSPEDSVEIYQNGQDIILQSVDGFPALVSDPWLNAKITTLHACSDLWACGAKLSSAQALISLPKVEREFQSYLFSQSLQGIKSTVEDHGGELLGGHTFEARSLVNKPYSLGIDISLTVQGILKNGAKPWLKSGMNIGDILMMSRPLGVGIYFAGQMQNMNMLGSSSEVINNLVKSQEYLIDEIYLFQNQFKESLVNAATDITGYG
;
A
#
# COMPACT_ATOMS: atom_id res chain seq x y z
N ILE A 1 16.55 -7.93 31.39
CA ILE A 1 16.67 -6.51 31.83
C ILE A 1 18.05 -6.03 31.40
N TYR A 2 18.16 -5.38 30.24
CA TYR A 2 19.38 -4.67 29.85
C TYR A 2 19.10 -3.18 29.93
N ARG A 3 19.65 -2.54 30.95
CA ARG A 3 19.68 -1.11 31.12
C ARG A 3 20.68 -0.50 30.13
N ASN A 4 20.22 0.51 29.36
CA ASN A 4 21.02 1.53 28.67
C ASN A 4 21.92 1.12 27.49
N PHE A 5 21.35 0.49 26.45
CA PHE A 5 21.94 0.57 25.12
C PHE A 5 20.90 1.04 24.12
N VAL A 6 20.99 2.29 23.69
CA VAL A 6 20.27 2.80 22.53
C VAL A 6 21.10 2.43 21.30
N PHE A 7 20.69 1.38 20.59
CA PHE A 7 21.27 1.04 19.31
C PHE A 7 20.52 1.83 18.22
N GLY A 8 21.22 2.69 17.54
CA GLY A 8 20.68 3.36 16.36
C GLY A 8 20.35 2.39 15.21
N PRO A 9 19.61 2.83 14.18
CA PRO A 9 19.21 1.99 13.06
C PRO A 9 20.44 1.57 12.23
N SER A 10 21.01 0.41 12.56
CA SER A 10 22.08 -0.19 11.77
C SER A 10 21.56 -1.43 11.04
N PHE A 11 22.15 -1.71 9.87
CA PHE A 11 21.86 -2.90 9.06
C PHE A 11 21.95 -4.22 9.87
N LEU A 12 22.94 -4.33 10.78
CA LEU A 12 23.08 -5.46 11.69
C LEU A 12 21.92 -5.61 12.67
N PHE A 13 21.38 -4.50 13.17
CA PHE A 13 20.23 -4.51 14.06
C PHE A 13 18.96 -4.95 13.33
N TRP A 14 18.82 -4.56 12.07
CA TRP A 14 17.70 -4.99 11.24
C TRP A 14 17.74 -6.50 10.93
N ILE A 15 18.92 -7.07 10.62
CA ILE A 15 19.12 -8.52 10.46
C ILE A 15 18.82 -9.27 11.75
N LEU A 16 19.27 -8.72 12.90
CA LEU A 16 19.00 -9.31 14.20
C LEU A 16 17.51 -9.27 14.53
N LYS A 17 16.85 -8.15 14.25
CA LYS A 17 15.40 -8.00 14.39
C LYS A 17 14.67 -9.03 13.53
N GLN A 18 14.99 -9.15 12.25
CA GLN A 18 14.39 -10.18 11.38
C GLN A 18 14.55 -11.60 11.92
N LYS A 19 15.74 -11.94 12.43
CA LYS A 19 15.96 -13.27 13.04
C LYS A 19 15.15 -13.48 14.31
N ILE A 20 15.02 -12.44 15.14
CA ILE A 20 14.20 -12.49 16.36
C ILE A 20 12.72 -12.65 15.98
N ASP A 21 12.23 -11.84 15.04
CA ASP A 21 10.84 -11.88 14.57
C ASP A 21 10.51 -13.24 13.92
N LEU A 22 11.40 -13.77 13.08
CA LEU A 22 11.24 -15.10 12.49
C LEU A 22 11.22 -16.23 13.55
N ASN A 23 12.06 -16.13 14.58
CA ASN A 23 12.07 -17.10 15.66
C ASN A 23 10.81 -16.98 16.54
N PHE A 24 10.35 -15.76 16.79
CA PHE A 24 9.09 -15.48 17.48
C PHE A 24 7.90 -16.05 16.70
N ILE A 25 7.80 -15.74 15.42
CA ILE A 25 6.76 -16.28 14.52
C ILE A 25 6.81 -17.81 14.48
N LYS A 26 8.02 -18.43 14.44
CA LYS A 26 8.15 -19.89 14.50
C LYS A 26 7.65 -20.48 15.82
N LYS A 27 7.86 -19.79 16.93
CA LYS A 27 7.42 -20.22 18.27
C LYS A 27 5.89 -20.19 18.39
N PHE A 28 5.24 -19.22 17.76
CA PHE A 28 3.77 -19.04 17.81
C PHE A 28 3.03 -19.66 16.62
N ARG A 29 3.74 -20.26 15.65
CA ARG A 29 3.08 -21.09 14.64
C ARG A 29 2.36 -22.25 15.30
N SER A 30 1.03 -22.23 15.24
CA SER A 30 0.23 -23.39 15.63
C SER A 30 0.74 -24.63 14.88
N LYS A 31 0.93 -25.74 15.59
CA LYS A 31 1.32 -27.03 15.02
C LYS A 31 0.36 -27.33 13.85
N ARG A 32 0.92 -27.46 12.67
CA ARG A 32 0.22 -27.77 11.43
C ARG A 32 -0.65 -29.01 11.63
N LEU A 33 -1.96 -28.83 11.73
CA LEU A 33 -2.89 -29.91 11.46
C LEU A 33 -2.82 -30.18 9.94
N ILE A 34 -2.11 -31.23 9.58
CA ILE A 34 -2.07 -31.73 8.19
C ILE A 34 -3.44 -32.36 7.93
N MET A 35 -4.39 -31.54 7.48
CA MET A 35 -5.58 -32.10 6.85
C MET A 35 -5.20 -32.53 5.44
N LYS A 36 -5.20 -33.83 5.20
CA LYS A 36 -5.24 -34.38 3.84
C LYS A 36 -6.58 -34.01 3.23
N SER A 37 -6.67 -32.87 2.57
CA SER A 37 -7.80 -32.57 1.70
C SER A 37 -7.40 -32.93 0.28
N SER A 38 -8.20 -33.79 -0.32
CA SER A 38 -8.20 -34.10 -1.74
C SER A 38 -8.90 -32.96 -2.51
N GLU A 39 -8.45 -31.73 -2.38
CA GLU A 39 -8.98 -30.61 -3.14
C GLU A 39 -8.05 -30.28 -4.28
N LYS A 40 -8.61 -30.48 -5.47
CA LYS A 40 -8.04 -30.16 -6.77
C LYS A 40 -7.61 -28.67 -6.82
N ASN A 41 -6.32 -28.47 -7.13
CA ASN A 41 -5.77 -27.30 -7.83
C ASN A 41 -6.32 -25.93 -7.44
N ILE A 42 -6.13 -25.53 -6.19
CA ILE A 42 -6.03 -24.10 -5.89
C ILE A 42 -4.60 -23.72 -6.31
N SER A 43 -4.50 -22.87 -7.32
CA SER A 43 -3.22 -22.36 -7.81
C SER A 43 -2.41 -21.81 -6.63
N LEU A 44 -1.23 -22.41 -6.37
CA LEU A 44 -0.28 -21.96 -5.35
C LEU A 44 0.38 -20.62 -5.71
N ASN A 45 0.00 -20.03 -6.83
CA ASN A 45 0.64 -18.90 -7.50
C ASN A 45 -0.10 -17.57 -7.25
N ASP A 46 -0.81 -17.42 -6.14
CA ASP A 46 -1.46 -16.14 -5.84
C ASP A 46 -0.41 -15.07 -5.55
N CYS A 47 -0.31 -14.12 -6.44
CA CYS A 47 0.45 -12.90 -6.21
C CYS A 47 -0.19 -12.10 -5.07
N ARG A 48 0.63 -11.41 -4.29
CA ARG A 48 0.21 -10.57 -3.16
C ARG A 48 0.57 -9.12 -3.43
N GLY A 49 0.10 -8.25 -2.54
CA GLY A 49 0.26 -6.81 -2.73
C GLY A 49 -0.66 -6.30 -3.84
N CYS A 50 -0.29 -5.21 -4.48
CA CYS A 50 -1.10 -4.56 -5.51
C CYS A 50 -1.45 -5.47 -6.70
N ALA A 51 -0.67 -6.51 -6.97
CA ALA A 51 -0.97 -7.51 -8.01
C ALA A 51 -2.11 -8.48 -7.65
N ALA A 52 -2.64 -8.43 -6.42
CA ALA A 52 -3.82 -9.19 -6.02
C ALA A 52 -5.15 -8.57 -6.53
N LYS A 53 -5.08 -7.54 -7.36
CA LYS A 53 -6.29 -6.92 -7.97
C LYS A 53 -7.06 -7.92 -8.84
N VAL A 54 -8.36 -7.77 -8.82
CA VAL A 54 -9.26 -8.55 -9.70
C VAL A 54 -8.93 -8.22 -11.16
N PRO A 55 -8.91 -9.22 -12.07
CA PRO A 55 -8.63 -8.95 -13.48
C PRO A 55 -9.54 -7.86 -14.05
N GLN A 56 -8.96 -6.93 -14.81
CA GLN A 56 -9.65 -5.74 -15.29
C GLN A 56 -10.95 -6.06 -16.06
N PHE A 57 -10.95 -7.14 -16.86
CA PHE A 57 -12.15 -7.54 -17.60
C PHE A 57 -13.31 -7.95 -16.68
N VAL A 58 -12.99 -8.61 -15.53
CA VAL A 58 -13.99 -9.00 -14.52
C VAL A 58 -14.54 -7.76 -13.84
N LEU A 59 -13.66 -6.84 -13.45
CA LEU A 59 -14.04 -5.57 -12.84
C LEU A 59 -14.97 -4.77 -13.77
N ASN A 60 -14.55 -4.51 -15.01
CA ASN A 60 -15.32 -3.76 -15.98
C ASN A 60 -16.69 -4.41 -16.25
N LYS A 61 -16.73 -5.71 -16.45
CA LYS A 61 -17.99 -6.44 -16.66
C LYS A 61 -18.92 -6.31 -15.44
N SER A 62 -18.37 -6.38 -14.24
CA SER A 62 -19.16 -6.25 -13.01
C SER A 62 -19.70 -4.83 -12.84
N LEU A 63 -18.91 -3.81 -13.12
CA LEU A 63 -19.33 -2.41 -13.08
C LEU A 63 -20.48 -2.14 -14.06
N ILE A 64 -20.35 -2.62 -15.30
CA ILE A 64 -21.39 -2.48 -16.34
C ILE A 64 -22.67 -3.20 -15.88
N ASN A 65 -22.58 -4.45 -15.42
CA ASN A 65 -23.73 -5.21 -14.96
C ASN A 65 -24.43 -4.58 -13.74
N SER A 66 -23.69 -3.76 -12.98
CA SER A 66 -24.23 -3.04 -11.81
C SER A 66 -24.70 -1.62 -12.14
N ASN A 67 -24.79 -1.24 -13.43
CA ASN A 67 -25.13 0.11 -13.90
C ASN A 67 -24.17 1.20 -13.42
N LEU A 68 -22.90 0.85 -13.19
CA LEU A 68 -21.82 1.76 -12.77
C LEU A 68 -20.89 2.10 -13.96
N ASN A 69 -21.47 2.40 -15.11
CA ASN A 69 -20.74 2.60 -16.37
C ASN A 69 -19.75 3.77 -16.33
N SER A 70 -20.05 4.82 -15.56
CA SER A 70 -19.15 5.97 -15.39
C SER A 70 -17.80 5.59 -14.78
N PHE A 71 -17.79 4.67 -13.84
CA PHE A 71 -16.56 4.15 -13.22
C PHE A 71 -15.75 3.24 -14.16
N ALA A 72 -16.40 2.62 -15.14
CA ALA A 72 -15.73 1.78 -16.13
C ALA A 72 -15.11 2.59 -17.27
N SER A 73 -15.65 3.76 -17.60
CA SER A 73 -15.26 4.56 -18.77
C SER A 73 -14.11 5.52 -18.51
N SER A 74 -13.96 6.03 -17.28
CA SER A 74 -12.88 6.97 -16.92
C SER A 74 -12.54 6.82 -15.44
N PRO A 75 -11.82 5.76 -15.08
CA PRO A 75 -11.40 5.55 -13.70
C PRO A 75 -10.23 6.49 -13.37
N GLU A 76 -10.43 7.43 -12.45
CA GLU A 76 -9.38 8.26 -11.86
C GLU A 76 -8.80 7.60 -10.60
N ASP A 77 -7.61 8.04 -10.14
CA ASP A 77 -6.95 7.48 -8.95
C ASP A 77 -7.65 7.89 -7.66
N SER A 78 -8.23 9.09 -7.64
CA SER A 78 -9.01 9.56 -6.50
C SER A 78 -10.27 10.29 -6.97
N VAL A 79 -11.23 10.47 -6.06
CA VAL A 79 -12.49 11.14 -6.32
C VAL A 79 -12.63 12.39 -5.45
N GLU A 80 -13.13 13.47 -6.05
CA GLU A 80 -13.54 14.66 -5.32
C GLU A 80 -14.79 14.34 -4.50
N ILE A 81 -14.71 14.54 -3.17
CA ILE A 81 -15.83 14.30 -2.26
C ILE A 81 -16.43 15.60 -1.73
N TYR A 82 -15.66 16.67 -1.70
CA TYR A 82 -16.11 17.95 -1.17
C TYR A 82 -15.21 19.10 -1.62
N GLN A 83 -15.81 20.26 -1.83
CA GLN A 83 -15.12 21.51 -2.11
C GLN A 83 -15.54 22.58 -1.09
N ASN A 84 -14.58 23.25 -0.48
CA ASN A 84 -14.80 24.36 0.43
C ASN A 84 -13.99 25.58 -0.04
N GLY A 85 -14.68 26.53 -0.64
CA GLY A 85 -14.02 27.69 -1.25
C GLY A 85 -13.09 27.27 -2.38
N GLN A 86 -11.80 27.49 -2.19
CA GLN A 86 -10.75 27.12 -3.14
C GLN A 86 -10.09 25.78 -2.84
N ASP A 87 -10.43 25.15 -1.71
CA ASP A 87 -9.85 23.87 -1.32
C ASP A 87 -10.75 22.71 -1.77
N ILE A 88 -10.13 21.70 -2.35
CA ILE A 88 -10.82 20.48 -2.82
C ILE A 88 -10.33 19.31 -1.97
N ILE A 89 -11.28 18.51 -1.48
CA ILE A 89 -10.97 17.27 -0.77
C ILE A 89 -11.15 16.10 -1.70
N LEU A 90 -10.07 15.35 -1.89
CA LEU A 90 -10.03 14.09 -2.63
C LEU A 90 -10.03 12.90 -1.67
N GLN A 91 -10.59 11.78 -2.13
CA GLN A 91 -10.59 10.53 -1.40
C GLN A 91 -10.22 9.37 -2.32
N SER A 92 -9.43 8.45 -1.79
CA SER A 92 -9.19 7.13 -2.38
C SER A 92 -9.32 6.03 -1.33
N VAL A 93 -9.50 4.80 -1.80
CA VAL A 93 -9.45 3.59 -0.97
C VAL A 93 -8.59 2.55 -1.67
N ASP A 94 -7.53 2.12 -1.02
CA ASP A 94 -6.69 1.04 -1.52
C ASP A 94 -6.16 0.16 -0.37
N GLY A 95 -5.64 -1.01 -0.73
CA GLY A 95 -5.07 -1.95 0.21
C GLY A 95 -4.80 -3.30 -0.42
N PHE A 96 -4.08 -4.13 0.31
CA PHE A 96 -3.72 -5.47 -0.16
C PHE A 96 -3.37 -6.42 0.99
N PRO A 97 -3.35 -7.74 0.72
CA PRO A 97 -2.82 -8.74 1.64
C PRO A 97 -1.34 -8.51 1.93
N ALA A 98 -0.90 -8.90 3.13
CA ALA A 98 0.48 -8.69 3.58
C ALA A 98 1.53 -9.11 2.54
N LEU A 99 2.33 -8.15 2.12
CA LEU A 99 3.42 -8.31 1.16
C LEU A 99 4.69 -8.84 1.83
N VAL A 100 4.98 -8.38 3.04
CA VAL A 100 6.16 -8.74 3.84
C VAL A 100 5.75 -9.31 5.20
N SER A 101 6.68 -10.02 5.84
CA SER A 101 6.41 -10.72 7.11
C SER A 101 6.56 -9.85 8.36
N ASP A 102 7.02 -8.62 8.24
CA ASP A 102 7.06 -7.64 9.32
C ASP A 102 5.75 -6.82 9.30
N PRO A 103 4.92 -6.89 10.34
CA PRO A 103 3.60 -6.26 10.32
C PRO A 103 3.67 -4.72 10.31
N TRP A 104 4.68 -4.13 10.98
CA TRP A 104 4.89 -2.69 10.97
C TRP A 104 5.31 -2.20 9.59
N LEU A 105 6.30 -2.88 8.99
CA LEU A 105 6.80 -2.56 7.65
C LEU A 105 5.72 -2.76 6.59
N ASN A 106 4.93 -3.84 6.69
CA ASN A 106 3.81 -4.08 5.80
C ASN A 106 2.78 -2.96 5.87
N ALA A 107 2.44 -2.53 7.09
CA ALA A 107 1.50 -1.43 7.31
C ALA A 107 2.03 -0.11 6.73
N LYS A 108 3.32 0.21 6.91
CA LYS A 108 3.95 1.37 6.30
C LYS A 108 3.87 1.33 4.78
N ILE A 109 4.23 0.20 4.16
CA ILE A 109 4.18 0.04 2.70
C ILE A 109 2.74 0.21 2.19
N THR A 110 1.77 -0.43 2.85
CA THR A 110 0.36 -0.33 2.47
C THR A 110 -0.18 1.10 2.60
N THR A 111 0.21 1.81 3.65
CA THR A 111 -0.19 3.22 3.85
C THR A 111 0.37 4.12 2.76
N LEU A 112 1.66 4.00 2.44
CA LEU A 112 2.29 4.76 1.36
C LEU A 112 1.65 4.45 0.00
N HIS A 113 1.27 3.18 -0.22
CA HIS A 113 0.58 2.77 -1.43
C HIS A 113 -0.82 3.38 -1.53
N ALA A 114 -1.61 3.38 -0.45
CA ALA A 114 -2.92 4.02 -0.46
C ALA A 114 -2.82 5.54 -0.66
N CYS A 115 -1.77 6.18 -0.16
CA CYS A 115 -1.52 7.60 -0.37
C CYS A 115 -1.06 7.91 -1.80
N SER A 116 -0.52 6.94 -2.55
CA SER A 116 -0.01 7.21 -3.91
C SER A 116 -1.08 7.71 -4.87
N ASP A 117 -2.33 7.25 -4.72
CA ASP A 117 -3.48 7.74 -5.48
C ASP A 117 -3.72 9.26 -5.29
N LEU A 118 -3.61 9.73 -4.03
CA LEU A 118 -3.74 11.16 -3.71
C LEU A 118 -2.57 11.96 -4.29
N TRP A 119 -1.35 11.44 -4.16
CA TRP A 119 -0.15 12.09 -4.68
C TRP A 119 -0.14 12.16 -6.21
N ALA A 120 -0.64 11.12 -6.88
CA ALA A 120 -0.83 11.12 -8.33
C ALA A 120 -1.79 12.22 -8.79
N CYS A 121 -2.76 12.57 -7.94
CA CYS A 121 -3.68 13.70 -8.20
C CYS A 121 -3.15 15.06 -7.70
N GLY A 122 -1.93 15.14 -7.15
CA GLY A 122 -1.34 16.36 -6.62
C GLY A 122 -1.82 16.78 -5.24
N ALA A 123 -2.58 15.92 -4.54
CA ALA A 123 -3.14 16.22 -3.23
C ALA A 123 -2.22 15.74 -2.10
N LYS A 124 -2.13 16.52 -1.03
CA LYS A 124 -1.43 16.15 0.21
C LYS A 124 -2.36 15.42 1.15
N LEU A 125 -1.83 14.41 1.85
CA LEU A 125 -2.59 13.66 2.85
C LEU A 125 -3.12 14.58 3.96
N SER A 126 -4.36 14.38 4.34
CA SER A 126 -4.98 15.07 5.50
C SER A 126 -5.46 14.09 6.56
N SER A 127 -6.02 12.96 6.16
CA SER A 127 -6.50 11.96 7.11
C SER A 127 -6.56 10.57 6.50
N ALA A 128 -6.62 9.57 7.38
CA ALA A 128 -6.79 8.17 7.01
C ALA A 128 -7.73 7.44 7.99
N GLN A 129 -8.42 6.43 7.47
CA GLN A 129 -9.12 5.41 8.25
C GLN A 129 -8.65 4.03 7.76
N ALA A 130 -8.42 3.11 8.70
CA ALA A 130 -7.88 1.80 8.38
C ALA A 130 -8.90 0.69 8.59
N LEU A 131 -8.97 -0.25 7.64
CA LEU A 131 -9.64 -1.53 7.77
C LEU A 131 -8.58 -2.62 7.87
N ILE A 132 -8.54 -3.34 9.00
CA ILE A 132 -7.52 -4.37 9.24
C ILE A 132 -8.20 -5.71 9.50
N SER A 133 -7.91 -6.68 8.64
CA SER A 133 -8.27 -8.08 8.83
C SER A 133 -7.12 -8.79 9.53
N LEU A 134 -7.41 -9.46 10.65
CA LEU A 134 -6.41 -10.17 11.45
C LEU A 134 -6.62 -11.69 11.36
N PRO A 135 -5.56 -12.49 11.35
CA PRO A 135 -5.69 -13.93 11.38
C PRO A 135 -6.25 -14.40 12.73
N LYS A 136 -6.98 -15.51 12.71
CA LYS A 136 -7.40 -16.22 13.92
C LYS A 136 -6.21 -16.97 14.49
N VAL A 137 -5.52 -16.36 15.43
CA VAL A 137 -4.34 -16.88 16.12
C VAL A 137 -4.50 -16.67 17.63
N GLU A 138 -3.50 -17.08 18.41
CA GLU A 138 -3.47 -16.81 19.83
C GLU A 138 -3.56 -15.29 20.11
N ARG A 139 -4.30 -14.91 21.16
CA ARG A 139 -4.67 -13.52 21.46
C ARG A 139 -3.47 -12.58 21.64
N GLU A 140 -2.42 -13.04 22.29
CA GLU A 140 -1.20 -12.25 22.49
C GLU A 140 -0.51 -11.96 21.16
N PHE A 141 -0.43 -12.96 20.30
CA PHE A 141 0.15 -12.79 18.98
C PHE A 141 -0.74 -11.93 18.06
N GLN A 142 -2.07 -12.09 18.13
CA GLN A 142 -3.01 -11.24 17.41
C GLN A 142 -2.89 -9.78 17.86
N SER A 143 -2.78 -9.53 19.16
CA SER A 143 -2.55 -8.20 19.73
C SER A 143 -1.24 -7.59 19.26
N TYR A 144 -0.16 -8.38 19.22
CA TYR A 144 1.13 -7.95 18.67
C TYR A 144 1.01 -7.53 17.20
N LEU A 145 0.43 -8.38 16.34
CA LEU A 145 0.23 -8.10 14.93
C LEU A 145 -0.57 -6.81 14.71
N PHE A 146 -1.64 -6.66 15.47
CA PHE A 146 -2.51 -5.48 15.40
C PHE A 146 -1.79 -4.21 15.84
N SER A 147 -1.11 -4.24 16.98
CA SER A 147 -0.39 -3.09 17.53
C SER A 147 0.72 -2.63 16.60
N GLN A 148 1.49 -3.56 16.01
CA GLN A 148 2.54 -3.23 15.06
C GLN A 148 1.96 -2.62 13.77
N SER A 149 0.85 -3.18 13.28
CA SER A 149 0.16 -2.63 12.10
C SER A 149 -0.35 -1.22 12.35
N LEU A 150 -1.02 -0.98 13.48
CA LEU A 150 -1.51 0.35 13.84
C LEU A 150 -0.37 1.37 13.99
N GLN A 151 0.76 0.98 14.61
CA GLN A 151 1.92 1.86 14.74
C GLN A 151 2.54 2.18 13.38
N GLY A 152 2.62 1.21 12.47
CA GLY A 152 3.11 1.43 11.11
C GLY A 152 2.23 2.38 10.31
N ILE A 153 0.90 2.24 10.41
CA ILE A 153 -0.07 3.14 9.78
C ILE A 153 0.06 4.54 10.40
N LYS A 154 -0.08 4.64 11.73
CA LYS A 154 -0.08 5.90 12.45
C LYS A 154 1.17 6.72 12.16
N SER A 155 2.35 6.13 12.36
CA SER A 155 3.61 6.84 12.11
C SER A 155 3.72 7.32 10.66
N THR A 156 3.29 6.51 9.70
CA THR A 156 3.34 6.90 8.28
C THR A 156 2.37 8.03 7.96
N VAL A 157 1.15 7.99 8.49
CA VAL A 157 0.15 9.06 8.31
C VAL A 157 0.64 10.37 8.93
N GLU A 158 1.18 10.32 10.16
CA GLU A 158 1.71 11.49 10.87
C GLU A 158 2.97 12.08 10.20
N ASP A 159 3.86 11.23 9.67
CA ASP A 159 5.04 11.66 8.90
C ASP A 159 4.67 12.50 7.64
N HIS A 160 3.44 12.34 7.14
CA HIS A 160 2.88 13.06 5.98
C HIS A 160 1.85 14.14 6.37
N GLY A 161 1.86 14.55 7.64
CA GLY A 161 0.99 15.62 8.15
C GLY A 161 -0.50 15.27 8.21
N GLY A 162 -0.86 14.00 8.07
CA GLY A 162 -2.21 13.52 8.20
C GLY A 162 -2.56 13.04 9.61
N GLU A 163 -3.82 12.74 9.84
CA GLU A 163 -4.35 12.19 11.08
C GLU A 163 -5.02 10.83 10.86
N LEU A 164 -4.69 9.83 11.69
CA LEU A 164 -5.40 8.55 11.71
C LEU A 164 -6.67 8.69 12.54
N LEU A 165 -7.82 8.83 11.87
CA LEU A 165 -9.11 9.11 12.51
C LEU A 165 -9.78 7.89 13.15
N GLY A 166 -9.28 6.67 12.89
CA GLY A 166 -9.85 5.43 13.37
C GLY A 166 -9.94 4.36 12.29
N GLY A 167 -10.94 3.50 12.39
CA GLY A 167 -11.13 2.42 11.42
C GLY A 167 -11.95 1.27 11.97
N HIS A 168 -11.82 0.11 11.35
CA HIS A 168 -12.51 -1.11 11.76
C HIS A 168 -11.58 -2.33 11.68
N THR A 169 -11.89 -3.35 12.48
CA THR A 169 -11.15 -4.61 12.47
C THR A 169 -12.09 -5.81 12.44
N PHE A 170 -11.66 -6.87 11.81
CA PHE A 170 -12.34 -8.16 11.88
C PHE A 170 -11.34 -9.31 11.86
N GLU A 171 -11.78 -10.46 12.37
CA GLU A 171 -11.01 -11.69 12.33
C GLU A 171 -11.27 -12.42 11.02
N ALA A 172 -10.21 -12.69 10.24
CA ALA A 172 -10.32 -13.46 9.01
C ALA A 172 -10.66 -14.92 9.32
N ARG A 173 -11.78 -15.37 8.79
CA ARG A 173 -12.26 -16.76 8.99
C ARG A 173 -11.77 -17.72 7.93
N SER A 174 -10.98 -17.28 6.97
CA SER A 174 -10.48 -18.16 5.91
C SER A 174 -9.43 -19.12 6.46
N LEU A 175 -9.63 -20.41 6.20
CA LEU A 175 -8.75 -21.51 6.59
C LEU A 175 -7.47 -21.62 5.73
N VAL A 176 -7.17 -20.64 4.88
CA VAL A 176 -6.02 -20.71 3.98
C VAL A 176 -4.76 -20.35 4.75
N ASN A 177 -4.18 -21.33 5.42
CA ASN A 177 -2.82 -21.28 5.95
C ASN A 177 -1.81 -21.24 4.79
N LYS A 178 -1.60 -20.07 4.20
CA LYS A 178 -0.52 -19.88 3.24
C LYS A 178 0.80 -19.77 4.03
N PRO A 179 1.82 -20.57 3.74
CA PRO A 179 3.02 -20.72 4.58
C PRO A 179 3.87 -19.45 4.73
N TYR A 180 3.61 -18.41 3.93
CA TYR A 180 4.41 -17.16 3.89
C TYR A 180 3.57 -15.91 4.17
N SER A 181 2.29 -16.03 4.55
CA SER A 181 1.43 -14.89 4.85
C SER A 181 1.28 -14.69 6.34
N LEU A 182 1.37 -13.44 6.80
CA LEU A 182 0.94 -13.05 8.15
C LEU A 182 -0.58 -13.25 8.34
N GLY A 183 -1.34 -13.43 7.24
CA GLY A 183 -2.79 -13.48 7.29
C GLY A 183 -3.42 -12.14 7.67
N ILE A 184 -2.68 -11.05 7.49
CA ILE A 184 -3.15 -9.68 7.69
C ILE A 184 -3.49 -9.09 6.33
N ASP A 185 -4.67 -8.51 6.20
CA ASP A 185 -5.03 -7.65 5.09
C ASP A 185 -5.26 -6.24 5.63
N ILE A 186 -4.69 -5.25 4.98
CA ILE A 186 -4.83 -3.84 5.37
C ILE A 186 -5.38 -3.08 4.18
N SER A 187 -6.43 -2.30 4.42
CA SER A 187 -6.95 -1.31 3.48
C SER A 187 -7.12 0.02 4.20
N LEU A 188 -6.87 1.10 3.50
CA LEU A 188 -7.05 2.44 4.02
C LEU A 188 -7.98 3.23 3.11
N THR A 189 -8.89 3.97 3.72
CA THR A 189 -9.53 5.11 3.08
C THR A 189 -8.70 6.33 3.45
N VAL A 190 -8.16 7.01 2.44
CA VAL A 190 -7.30 8.19 2.62
C VAL A 190 -7.97 9.42 2.02
N GLN A 191 -7.81 10.55 2.69
CA GLN A 191 -8.28 11.84 2.21
C GLN A 191 -7.11 12.79 2.05
N GLY A 192 -7.12 13.52 0.94
CA GLY A 192 -6.11 14.51 0.63
C GLY A 192 -6.73 15.86 0.30
N ILE A 193 -5.94 16.91 0.43
CA ILE A 193 -6.38 18.28 0.18
C ILE A 193 -5.55 18.89 -0.95
N LEU A 194 -6.26 19.44 -1.92
CA LEU A 194 -5.75 20.40 -2.90
C LEU A 194 -6.10 21.80 -2.40
N LYS A 195 -5.10 22.65 -2.20
CA LYS A 195 -5.28 24.01 -1.67
C LYS A 195 -5.20 25.07 -2.75
N ASN A 196 -5.71 26.27 -2.43
CA ASN A 196 -5.52 27.48 -3.23
C ASN A 196 -6.02 27.38 -4.68
N GLY A 197 -7.09 26.64 -4.92
CA GLY A 197 -7.68 26.49 -6.25
C GLY A 197 -6.90 25.56 -7.19
N ALA A 198 -5.95 24.78 -6.67
CA ALA A 198 -5.29 23.74 -7.45
C ALA A 198 -6.32 22.72 -7.92
N LYS A 199 -6.18 22.26 -9.16
CA LYS A 199 -7.03 21.21 -9.73
C LYS A 199 -6.33 19.85 -9.62
N PRO A 200 -7.10 18.76 -9.48
CA PRO A 200 -6.49 17.44 -9.48
C PRO A 200 -5.81 17.16 -10.83
N TRP A 201 -4.64 16.56 -10.79
CA TRP A 201 -4.02 15.97 -11.97
C TRP A 201 -4.84 14.73 -12.37
N LEU A 202 -5.13 14.60 -13.65
CA LEU A 202 -5.95 13.52 -14.18
C LEU A 202 -5.08 12.50 -14.94
N LYS A 203 -5.62 11.31 -15.16
CA LYS A 203 -4.97 10.29 -16.02
C LYS A 203 -4.97 10.68 -17.50
N SER A 204 -5.91 11.49 -17.90
CA SER A 204 -6.07 12.00 -19.27
C SER A 204 -5.49 13.41 -19.39
N GLY A 205 -5.08 13.79 -20.60
CA GLY A 205 -4.58 15.14 -20.88
C GLY A 205 -3.19 15.18 -21.50
N MET A 206 -2.55 14.02 -21.69
CA MET A 206 -1.24 13.93 -22.35
C MET A 206 -1.30 14.43 -23.78
N ASN A 207 -0.30 15.22 -24.16
CA ASN A 207 -0.15 15.82 -25.48
C ASN A 207 1.08 15.26 -26.22
N ILE A 208 1.06 15.35 -27.54
CA ILE A 208 2.24 15.02 -28.36
C ILE A 208 3.36 16.01 -28.04
N GLY A 209 4.51 15.49 -27.63
CA GLY A 209 5.67 16.30 -27.21
C GLY A 209 5.87 16.34 -25.70
N ASP A 210 4.94 15.84 -24.91
CA ASP A 210 5.11 15.69 -23.45
C ASP A 210 6.25 14.72 -23.11
N ILE A 211 6.90 14.99 -22.00
CA ILE A 211 7.94 14.12 -21.44
C ILE A 211 7.31 13.19 -20.41
N LEU A 212 7.48 11.88 -20.60
CA LEU A 212 7.07 10.88 -19.62
C LEU A 212 8.14 10.72 -18.54
N MET A 213 7.76 10.96 -17.29
CA MET A 213 8.66 10.81 -16.14
C MET A 213 8.16 9.72 -15.21
N MET A 214 9.08 8.88 -14.73
CA MET A 214 8.82 7.90 -13.67
C MET A 214 9.60 8.28 -12.40
N SER A 215 8.91 8.28 -11.27
CA SER A 215 9.49 8.63 -9.98
C SER A 215 10.32 7.50 -9.34
N ARG A 216 10.11 6.26 -9.77
CA ARG A 216 10.80 5.05 -9.27
C ARG A 216 10.98 4.00 -10.35
N PRO A 217 12.00 3.11 -10.23
CA PRO A 217 12.13 1.96 -11.10
C PRO A 217 10.92 1.01 -11.00
N LEU A 218 10.53 0.42 -12.11
CA LEU A 218 9.53 -0.64 -12.18
C LEU A 218 10.11 -2.01 -11.77
N GLY A 219 9.22 -2.99 -11.54
CA GLY A 219 9.60 -4.39 -11.34
C GLY A 219 9.39 -4.93 -9.93
N VAL A 220 8.96 -4.12 -8.98
CA VAL A 220 8.71 -4.55 -7.59
C VAL A 220 7.71 -5.70 -7.53
N GLY A 221 6.61 -5.63 -8.28
CA GLY A 221 5.61 -6.70 -8.34
C GLY A 221 6.19 -8.01 -8.88
N ILE A 222 7.03 -7.95 -9.91
CA ILE A 222 7.71 -9.13 -10.47
C ILE A 222 8.67 -9.73 -9.44
N TYR A 223 9.40 -8.88 -8.71
CA TYR A 223 10.32 -9.31 -7.67
C TYR A 223 9.61 -10.13 -6.58
N PHE A 224 8.52 -9.61 -6.02
CA PHE A 224 7.77 -10.32 -4.98
C PHE A 224 7.04 -11.55 -5.52
N ALA A 225 6.49 -11.50 -6.73
CA ALA A 225 5.89 -12.66 -7.37
C ALA A 225 6.91 -13.81 -7.56
N GLY A 226 8.13 -13.48 -7.98
CA GLY A 226 9.22 -14.44 -8.09
C GLY A 226 9.62 -15.02 -6.73
N GLN A 227 9.76 -14.20 -5.71
CA GLN A 227 10.03 -14.66 -4.33
C GLN A 227 8.94 -15.61 -3.79
N MET A 228 7.67 -15.31 -4.06
CA MET A 228 6.55 -16.19 -3.65
C MET A 228 6.60 -17.55 -4.35
N GLN A 229 7.21 -17.63 -5.51
CA GLN A 229 7.44 -18.87 -6.26
C GLN A 229 8.79 -19.54 -5.96
N ASN A 230 9.53 -19.04 -4.96
CA ASN A 230 10.88 -19.50 -4.61
C ASN A 230 11.91 -19.36 -5.76
N MET A 231 11.71 -18.41 -6.64
CA MET A 231 12.68 -18.11 -7.71
C MET A 231 13.85 -17.31 -7.15
N ASN A 232 15.04 -17.55 -7.65
CA ASN A 232 16.20 -16.71 -7.38
C ASN A 232 16.06 -15.39 -8.14
N MET A 233 15.64 -14.35 -7.42
CA MET A 233 15.49 -13.02 -8.00
C MET A 233 16.83 -12.27 -7.99
N LEU A 234 17.14 -11.60 -9.09
CA LEU A 234 18.26 -10.65 -9.16
C LEU A 234 17.94 -9.40 -8.35
N GLY A 235 18.90 -8.94 -7.59
CA GLY A 235 18.76 -7.76 -6.74
C GLY A 235 18.59 -8.09 -5.25
N SER A 236 18.75 -7.07 -4.43
CA SER A 236 18.64 -7.19 -2.98
C SER A 236 17.22 -6.90 -2.49
N SER A 237 16.66 -7.79 -1.67
CA SER A 237 15.38 -7.54 -0.99
C SER A 237 15.37 -6.22 -0.23
N SER A 238 16.50 -5.83 0.34
CA SER A 238 16.63 -4.57 1.08
C SER A 238 16.50 -3.35 0.16
N GLU A 239 17.04 -3.41 -1.04
CA GLU A 239 16.94 -2.32 -2.02
C GLU A 239 15.49 -2.14 -2.50
N VAL A 240 14.82 -3.25 -2.83
CA VAL A 240 13.41 -3.22 -3.23
C VAL A 240 12.53 -2.66 -2.12
N ILE A 241 12.71 -3.12 -0.88
CA ILE A 241 11.97 -2.62 0.28
C ILE A 241 12.30 -1.14 0.54
N ASN A 242 13.56 -0.74 0.46
CA ASN A 242 13.96 0.66 0.64
C ASN A 242 13.29 1.59 -0.39
N ASN A 243 13.08 1.12 -1.61
CA ASN A 243 12.32 1.87 -2.61
C ASN A 243 10.82 1.95 -2.28
N LEU A 244 10.23 0.88 -1.71
CA LEU A 244 8.82 0.86 -1.33
C LEU A 244 8.50 1.78 -0.15
N VAL A 245 9.42 1.96 0.79
CA VAL A 245 9.21 2.80 1.98
C VAL A 245 9.59 4.26 1.78
N LYS A 246 10.05 4.65 0.59
CA LYS A 246 10.26 6.05 0.23
C LYS A 246 8.93 6.69 -0.16
N SER A 247 8.58 7.76 0.51
CA SER A 247 7.45 8.59 0.09
C SER A 247 7.74 9.27 -1.23
N GLN A 248 6.69 9.54 -1.98
CA GLN A 248 6.74 10.34 -3.22
C GLN A 248 6.02 11.69 -3.06
N GLU A 249 5.50 11.98 -1.88
CA GLU A 249 4.80 13.23 -1.59
C GLU A 249 5.64 14.48 -1.89
N TYR A 250 6.96 14.39 -1.68
CA TYR A 250 7.88 15.51 -1.97
C TYR A 250 7.83 15.99 -3.43
N LEU A 251 7.45 15.12 -4.37
CA LEU A 251 7.30 15.49 -5.78
C LEU A 251 6.20 16.54 -5.99
N ILE A 252 5.16 16.50 -5.15
CA ILE A 252 4.07 17.48 -5.21
C ILE A 252 4.62 18.88 -4.94
N ASP A 253 5.42 19.03 -3.89
CA ASP A 253 6.03 20.32 -3.52
C ASP A 253 6.96 20.84 -4.61
N GLU A 254 7.81 19.95 -5.13
CA GLU A 254 8.74 20.31 -6.21
C GLU A 254 7.97 20.73 -7.48
N ILE A 255 6.96 19.99 -7.88
CA ILE A 255 6.16 20.34 -9.05
C ILE A 255 5.44 21.67 -8.86
N TYR A 256 4.79 21.90 -7.72
CA TYR A 256 4.13 23.19 -7.46
C TYR A 256 5.11 24.36 -7.37
N LEU A 257 6.31 24.14 -6.82
CA LEU A 257 7.36 25.15 -6.82
C LEU A 257 7.74 25.57 -8.24
N PHE A 258 7.99 24.61 -9.12
CA PHE A 258 8.30 24.86 -10.53
C PHE A 258 7.11 25.49 -11.27
N GLN A 259 5.90 25.02 -11.09
CA GLN A 259 4.70 25.63 -11.70
C GLN A 259 4.54 27.09 -11.31
N ASN A 260 4.78 27.43 -10.05
CA ASN A 260 4.73 28.82 -9.58
C ASN A 260 5.83 29.68 -10.19
N GLN A 261 7.02 29.12 -10.37
CA GLN A 261 8.16 29.81 -10.98
C GLN A 261 7.93 30.13 -12.47
N PHE A 262 7.41 29.15 -13.21
CA PHE A 262 7.18 29.28 -14.66
C PHE A 262 5.80 29.85 -15.01
N LYS A 263 4.87 29.91 -14.05
CA LYS A 263 3.47 30.34 -14.24
C LYS A 263 2.71 29.49 -15.26
N GLU A 264 3.10 28.23 -15.38
CA GLU A 264 2.51 27.26 -16.32
C GLU A 264 2.18 25.97 -15.58
N SER A 265 1.13 25.27 -16.05
CA SER A 265 0.89 23.89 -15.61
C SER A 265 1.95 22.98 -16.21
N LEU A 266 2.69 22.28 -15.38
CA LEU A 266 3.75 21.36 -15.81
C LEU A 266 3.25 19.92 -15.94
N VAL A 267 2.09 19.60 -15.37
CA VAL A 267 1.52 18.25 -15.38
C VAL A 267 0.28 18.24 -16.26
N ASN A 268 0.37 17.58 -17.39
CA ASN A 268 -0.77 17.37 -18.30
C ASN A 268 -1.54 16.09 -17.94
N ALA A 269 -0.84 15.06 -17.48
CA ALA A 269 -1.43 13.82 -16.98
C ALA A 269 -0.56 13.19 -15.90
N ALA A 270 -1.16 12.54 -14.94
CA ALA A 270 -0.47 11.78 -13.91
C ALA A 270 -1.29 10.56 -13.46
N THR A 271 -0.61 9.53 -13.03
CA THR A 271 -1.18 8.34 -12.39
C THR A 271 -0.12 7.63 -11.55
N ASP A 272 -0.51 6.91 -10.57
CA ASP A 272 0.37 5.95 -9.92
C ASP A 272 0.47 4.66 -10.75
N ILE A 273 1.59 3.94 -10.62
CA ILE A 273 1.79 2.65 -11.29
C ILE A 273 1.69 1.54 -10.25
N THR A 274 0.57 0.83 -10.30
CA THR A 274 0.23 -0.24 -9.35
C THR A 274 -0.11 -1.56 -10.04
N GLY A 275 -1.17 -2.28 -9.63
CA GLY A 275 -1.43 -3.65 -10.04
C GLY A 275 -1.68 -3.92 -11.51
N TYR A 276 -2.03 -2.93 -12.30
CA TYR A 276 -2.26 -3.09 -13.75
C TYR A 276 -1.10 -2.54 -14.62
N GLY A 277 -0.07 -1.98 -14.00
CA GLY A 277 1.13 -1.45 -14.66
C GLY A 277 0.99 -0.05 -15.19
#